data_986f1dacf495def4b2a7b7a374c9f7ab
#
_entry.id   986f1dacf495def4b2a7b7a374c9f7ab
#
_cell.length_a   1.000
_cell.length_b   1.000
_cell.length_c   1.000
_cell.angle_alpha   90.00
_cell.angle_beta   90.00
_cell.angle_gamma   90.00
#
_symmetry.space_group_name_H-M   'P 1'
#
loop_
_entity.id
_entity.type
_entity.pdbx_description
1 polymer ?
#
loop_
_entity_poly.entity_id
_entity_poly.type
_entity_poly.pdbx_seq_one_letter_code
_entity_poly.pdbx_strand_id
1 'polypeptide(L)'
;MSNLNKWYKTAEEKTDLRVISFVSRPKDNIEVEDFSSRKTSFISTMTDEELVPIFEAWAKQGKKNEFSRMYVSLNKRNHKTVQHSLMHYLLDHQDLNLGSLDSRIAMIAAQPEHALESKYFYDFDAGAEQLKEFLSDLAKAYEETKQFNKKLPEEFKFSVRTTPNYYAVILEQRFKIDWVDEKWKELATLKKDALYCAAWYLNE
;
A
#
# COMPACT_ATOMS: atom_id res chain seq x y z
N MET A 1 5.33 13.31 -25.16
CA MET A 1 4.05 13.47 -24.42
C MET A 1 4.11 12.53 -23.25
N SER A 2 3.92 13.05 -22.04
CA SER A 2 4.14 12.31 -20.79
C SER A 2 3.17 11.13 -20.67
N ASN A 3 3.66 10.03 -20.14
CA ASN A 3 2.87 8.83 -19.83
C ASN A 3 1.75 9.07 -18.77
N LEU A 4 1.61 10.28 -18.24
CA LEU A 4 0.62 10.66 -17.24
C LEU A 4 -0.81 10.31 -17.66
N ASN A 5 -1.20 10.53 -18.92
CA ASN A 5 -2.53 10.17 -19.42
C ASN A 5 -2.79 8.66 -19.46
N LYS A 6 -1.73 7.83 -19.37
CA LYS A 6 -1.86 6.37 -19.37
C LYS A 6 -2.41 5.83 -18.05
N TRP A 7 -2.22 6.59 -16.96
CA TRP A 7 -2.52 6.18 -15.59
C TRP A 7 -3.83 6.76 -15.03
N TYR A 8 -4.48 7.67 -15.79
CA TYR A 8 -5.76 8.30 -15.42
C TYR A 8 -6.85 7.92 -16.41
N LYS A 9 -7.95 7.38 -15.92
CA LYS A 9 -9.08 6.97 -16.74
C LYS A 9 -9.94 8.16 -17.17
N THR A 10 -10.44 8.93 -16.22
CA THR A 10 -11.29 10.11 -16.44
C THR A 10 -11.13 11.15 -15.34
N ALA A 11 -11.70 12.35 -15.53
CA ALA A 11 -11.70 13.40 -14.53
C ALA A 11 -12.58 13.06 -13.30
N GLU A 12 -13.59 12.21 -13.47
CA GLU A 12 -14.53 11.81 -12.41
C GLU A 12 -13.92 10.76 -11.46
N GLU A 13 -12.98 9.94 -11.95
CA GLU A 13 -12.31 8.89 -11.17
C GLU A 13 -11.10 9.41 -10.35
N LYS A 14 -10.87 10.72 -10.33
CA LYS A 14 -9.74 11.34 -9.59
C LYS A 14 -9.82 11.19 -8.07
N THR A 15 -10.97 10.76 -7.54
CA THR A 15 -11.16 10.52 -6.11
C THR A 15 -10.47 9.24 -5.62
N ASP A 16 -10.12 8.32 -6.52
CA ASP A 16 -9.51 7.04 -6.19
C ASP A 16 -7.99 7.01 -6.40
N LEU A 17 -7.36 8.19 -6.37
CA LEU A 17 -5.92 8.33 -6.54
C LEU A 17 -5.15 7.52 -5.47
N ARG A 18 -4.23 6.67 -5.91
CA ARG A 18 -3.38 5.85 -5.06
C ARG A 18 -1.92 5.95 -5.47
N VAL A 19 -1.03 5.72 -4.52
CA VAL A 19 0.41 5.55 -4.78
C VAL A 19 0.67 4.08 -5.08
N ILE A 20 1.36 3.84 -6.18
CA ILE A 20 1.75 2.51 -6.65
C ILE A 20 3.27 2.43 -6.65
N SER A 21 3.80 1.26 -6.26
CA SER A 21 5.24 0.99 -6.33
C SER A 21 5.50 -0.43 -6.77
N PHE A 22 6.19 -0.60 -7.89
CA PHE A 22 6.75 -1.88 -8.32
C PHE A 22 8.16 -1.98 -7.79
N VAL A 23 8.48 -3.07 -7.14
CA VAL A 23 9.75 -3.23 -6.43
C VAL A 23 10.30 -4.64 -6.63
N SER A 24 11.57 -4.72 -7.01
CA SER A 24 12.39 -5.90 -6.90
C SER A 24 13.59 -5.55 -6.02
N ARG A 25 13.78 -6.27 -4.91
CA ARG A 25 14.71 -5.90 -3.84
C ARG A 25 15.63 -7.04 -3.44
N PRO A 26 16.85 -6.76 -2.91
CA PRO A 26 17.85 -7.77 -2.63
C PRO A 26 17.38 -8.88 -1.69
N LYS A 27 16.63 -8.53 -0.64
CA LYS A 27 16.18 -9.50 0.34
C LYS A 27 15.23 -10.58 -0.19
N ASP A 28 14.56 -10.31 -1.31
CA ASP A 28 13.67 -11.26 -1.97
C ASP A 28 14.38 -12.01 -3.12
N ASN A 29 15.65 -11.63 -3.47
CA ASN A 29 16.39 -12.09 -4.64
C ASN A 29 17.83 -12.49 -4.29
N ILE A 30 18.03 -13.11 -3.13
CA ILE A 30 19.36 -13.48 -2.62
C ILE A 30 20.05 -14.48 -3.55
N GLU A 31 19.30 -15.36 -4.20
CA GLU A 31 19.80 -16.41 -5.09
C GLU A 31 19.95 -15.96 -6.55
N VAL A 32 19.56 -14.72 -6.88
CA VAL A 32 19.68 -14.19 -8.24
C VAL A 32 21.06 -13.60 -8.45
N GLU A 33 21.84 -14.21 -9.33
CA GLU A 33 23.21 -13.78 -9.64
C GLU A 33 23.24 -12.35 -10.21
N ASP A 34 24.20 -11.53 -9.76
CA ASP A 34 24.35 -10.12 -10.14
C ASP A 34 23.06 -9.31 -10.03
N PHE A 35 22.24 -9.59 -9.02
CA PHE A 35 20.99 -8.88 -8.81
C PHE A 35 21.20 -7.38 -8.61
N SER A 36 20.37 -6.58 -9.27
CA SER A 36 20.28 -5.13 -9.09
C SER A 36 18.86 -4.72 -8.74
N SER A 37 18.71 -3.96 -7.66
CA SER A 37 17.40 -3.45 -7.24
C SER A 37 16.72 -2.63 -8.32
N ARG A 38 15.45 -2.91 -8.58
CA ARG A 38 14.60 -2.14 -9.48
C ARG A 38 13.39 -1.59 -8.72
N LYS A 39 13.06 -0.34 -8.98
CA LYS A 39 11.89 0.32 -8.39
C LYS A 39 11.30 1.32 -9.36
N THR A 40 9.97 1.29 -9.49
CA THR A 40 9.19 2.30 -10.19
C THR A 40 8.04 2.72 -9.30
N SER A 41 7.87 4.02 -9.05
CA SER A 41 6.77 4.55 -8.24
C SER A 41 6.04 5.64 -9.00
N PHE A 42 4.71 5.61 -8.94
CA PHE A 42 3.83 6.55 -9.63
C PHE A 42 2.48 6.64 -8.90
N ILE A 43 1.62 7.53 -9.33
CA ILE A 43 0.23 7.63 -8.87
C ILE A 43 -0.72 7.12 -9.94
N SER A 44 -1.83 6.49 -9.53
CA SER A 44 -2.83 5.93 -10.45
C SER A 44 -4.23 5.91 -9.84
N THR A 45 -5.24 5.95 -10.72
CA THR A 45 -6.66 5.71 -10.39
C THR A 45 -7.14 4.32 -10.83
N MET A 46 -6.25 3.49 -11.37
CA MET A 46 -6.55 2.13 -11.82
C MET A 46 -6.79 1.20 -10.62
N THR A 47 -7.65 0.20 -10.80
CA THR A 47 -7.86 -0.86 -9.81
C THR A 47 -6.64 -1.78 -9.71
N ASP A 48 -6.59 -2.62 -8.66
CA ASP A 48 -5.50 -3.59 -8.51
C ASP A 48 -5.46 -4.56 -9.71
N GLU A 49 -6.63 -5.00 -10.18
CA GLU A 49 -6.76 -5.93 -11.31
C GLU A 49 -6.25 -5.33 -12.62
N GLU A 50 -6.45 -4.03 -12.83
CA GLU A 50 -5.95 -3.32 -14.01
C GLU A 50 -4.45 -3.05 -13.95
N LEU A 51 -3.90 -2.94 -12.75
CA LEU A 51 -2.46 -2.75 -12.53
C LEU A 51 -1.66 -4.05 -12.67
N VAL A 52 -2.26 -5.23 -12.41
CA VAL A 52 -1.57 -6.52 -12.48
C VAL A 52 -0.89 -6.76 -13.83
N PRO A 53 -1.54 -6.62 -15.00
CA PRO A 53 -0.87 -6.84 -16.28
C PRO A 53 0.30 -5.89 -16.53
N ILE A 54 0.22 -4.65 -16.04
CA ILE A 54 1.28 -3.65 -16.16
C ILE A 54 2.46 -4.02 -15.27
N PHE A 55 2.17 -4.47 -14.06
CA PHE A 55 3.16 -4.97 -13.12
C PHE A 55 3.89 -6.20 -13.65
N GLU A 56 3.17 -7.18 -14.20
CA GLU A 56 3.76 -8.38 -14.81
C GLU A 56 4.67 -8.03 -15.98
N ALA A 57 4.25 -7.10 -16.85
CA ALA A 57 5.07 -6.65 -17.97
C ALA A 57 6.37 -5.94 -17.49
N TRP A 58 6.31 -5.22 -16.37
CA TRP A 58 7.49 -4.63 -15.71
C TRP A 58 8.34 -5.71 -15.05
N ALA A 59 7.75 -6.69 -14.36
CA ALA A 59 8.46 -7.76 -13.69
C ALA A 59 9.23 -8.65 -14.68
N LYS A 60 8.64 -8.98 -15.81
CA LYS A 60 9.25 -9.77 -16.91
C LYS A 60 10.50 -9.14 -17.54
N GLN A 61 10.74 -7.84 -17.31
CA GLN A 61 11.98 -7.18 -17.72
C GLN A 61 13.17 -7.47 -16.78
N GLY A 62 12.90 -8.14 -15.66
CA GLY A 62 13.92 -8.57 -14.71
C GLY A 62 14.68 -9.79 -15.16
N LYS A 63 15.58 -10.23 -14.28
CA LYS A 63 16.37 -11.45 -14.49
C LYS A 63 15.51 -12.70 -14.28
N LYS A 64 15.95 -13.81 -14.82
CA LYS A 64 15.37 -15.12 -14.51
C LYS A 64 15.44 -15.38 -12.99
N ASN A 65 14.37 -15.94 -12.43
CA ASN A 65 14.16 -16.18 -11.01
C ASN A 65 14.07 -14.88 -10.16
N GLU A 66 13.95 -13.72 -10.78
CA GLU A 66 13.75 -12.46 -10.06
C GLU A 66 12.34 -12.37 -9.48
N PHE A 67 12.25 -12.14 -8.17
CA PHE A 67 11.00 -11.94 -7.46
C PHE A 67 10.68 -10.45 -7.34
N SER A 68 9.48 -10.08 -7.75
CA SER A 68 8.99 -8.71 -7.76
C SER A 68 7.68 -8.58 -7.00
N ARG A 69 7.42 -7.41 -6.44
CA ARG A 69 6.19 -7.07 -5.69
C ARG A 69 5.57 -5.80 -6.20
N MET A 70 4.24 -5.77 -6.26
CA MET A 70 3.44 -4.56 -6.44
C MET A 70 2.88 -4.11 -5.10
N TYR A 71 3.19 -2.89 -4.73
CA TYR A 71 2.66 -2.23 -3.54
C TYR A 71 1.68 -1.13 -3.93
N VAL A 72 0.60 -1.01 -3.17
CA VAL A 72 -0.46 -0.01 -3.37
C VAL A 72 -0.72 0.71 -2.06
N SER A 73 -0.94 2.02 -2.08
CA SER A 73 -1.28 2.75 -0.86
C SER A 73 -2.63 2.28 -0.33
N LEU A 74 -2.67 2.01 0.98
CA LEU A 74 -3.88 1.57 1.68
C LEU A 74 -4.97 2.63 1.60
N ASN A 75 -4.61 3.88 1.84
CA ASN A 75 -5.51 5.02 1.81
C ASN A 75 -5.46 5.71 0.45
N LYS A 76 -6.62 6.13 -0.04
CA LYS A 76 -6.75 6.99 -1.22
C LYS A 76 -6.15 8.36 -0.94
N ARG A 77 -5.70 9.06 -1.98
CA ARG A 77 -5.02 10.34 -1.89
C ARG A 77 -5.87 11.48 -2.41
N ASN A 78 -5.81 12.60 -1.74
CA ASN A 78 -6.49 13.82 -2.17
C ASN A 78 -5.74 14.47 -3.34
N HIS A 79 -6.33 14.39 -4.52
CA HIS A 79 -5.73 14.92 -5.74
C HIS A 79 -5.38 16.42 -5.62
N LYS A 80 -6.28 17.23 -5.03
CA LYS A 80 -6.07 18.67 -4.92
C LYS A 80 -4.89 19.04 -4.01
N THR A 81 -4.78 18.38 -2.85
CA THR A 81 -3.68 18.64 -1.92
C THR A 81 -2.35 18.12 -2.47
N VAL A 82 -2.34 16.96 -3.15
CA VAL A 82 -1.15 16.45 -3.86
C VAL A 82 -0.72 17.43 -4.94
N GLN A 83 -1.66 17.93 -5.77
CA GLN A 83 -1.37 18.91 -6.82
C GLN A 83 -0.78 20.19 -6.24
N HIS A 84 -1.36 20.70 -5.15
CA HIS A 84 -0.88 21.91 -4.48
C HIS A 84 0.54 21.72 -3.94
N SER A 85 0.83 20.62 -3.24
CA SER A 85 2.16 20.32 -2.73
C SER A 85 3.18 20.11 -3.87
N LEU A 86 2.77 19.50 -4.99
CA LEU A 86 3.62 19.38 -6.17
C LEU A 86 3.99 20.75 -6.75
N MET A 87 3.04 21.69 -6.84
CA MET A 87 3.33 23.04 -7.34
C MET A 87 4.36 23.74 -6.46
N HIS A 88 4.23 23.69 -5.13
CA HIS A 88 5.23 24.23 -4.21
C HIS A 88 6.57 23.55 -4.39
N TYR A 89 6.58 22.23 -4.46
CA TYR A 89 7.81 21.46 -4.67
C TYR A 89 8.56 21.88 -5.94
N LEU A 90 7.83 22.09 -7.06
CA LEU A 90 8.43 22.49 -8.34
C LEU A 90 8.98 23.93 -8.31
N LEU A 91 8.35 24.84 -7.56
CA LEU A 91 8.85 26.20 -7.36
C LEU A 91 10.16 26.22 -6.56
N ASP A 92 10.29 25.35 -5.56
CA ASP A 92 11.46 25.26 -4.70
C ASP A 92 12.63 24.47 -5.34
N HIS A 93 12.34 23.64 -6.37
CA HIS A 93 13.30 22.75 -7.02
C HIS A 93 13.32 22.95 -8.54
N GLN A 94 13.77 24.12 -8.97
CA GLN A 94 13.77 24.53 -10.39
C GLN A 94 14.71 23.67 -11.26
N ASP A 95 15.74 23.05 -10.66
CA ASP A 95 16.71 22.17 -11.33
C ASP A 95 16.29 20.70 -11.36
N LEU A 96 14.99 20.38 -11.11
CA LEU A 96 14.48 19.02 -11.05
C LEU A 96 14.69 18.30 -12.39
N ASN A 97 15.28 17.10 -12.32
CA ASN A 97 15.30 16.18 -13.45
C ASN A 97 13.87 15.66 -13.74
N LEU A 98 13.32 16.07 -14.89
CA LEU A 98 11.97 15.68 -15.31
C LEU A 98 11.79 14.15 -15.46
N GLY A 99 12.87 13.40 -15.72
CA GLY A 99 12.84 11.93 -15.76
C GLY A 99 12.50 11.28 -14.40
N SER A 100 12.67 12.01 -13.28
CA SER A 100 12.32 11.55 -11.95
C SER A 100 10.95 12.05 -11.45
N LEU A 101 10.19 12.77 -12.28
CA LEU A 101 8.98 13.48 -11.87
C LEU A 101 7.91 12.52 -11.32
N ASP A 102 7.68 11.38 -11.96
CA ASP A 102 6.66 10.40 -11.50
C ASP A 102 6.98 9.90 -10.10
N SER A 103 8.24 9.59 -9.81
CA SER A 103 8.66 9.14 -8.49
C SER A 103 8.56 10.26 -7.44
N ARG A 104 8.76 11.52 -7.82
CA ARG A 104 8.59 12.68 -6.94
C ARG A 104 7.11 12.93 -6.62
N ILE A 105 6.25 12.84 -7.63
CA ILE A 105 4.79 12.91 -7.43
C ILE A 105 4.33 11.81 -6.48
N ALA A 106 4.78 10.57 -6.70
CA ALA A 106 4.46 9.44 -5.82
C ALA A 106 4.95 9.67 -4.37
N MET A 107 6.15 10.23 -4.20
CA MET A 107 6.71 10.56 -2.88
C MET A 107 5.87 11.63 -2.15
N ILE A 108 5.47 12.70 -2.87
CA ILE A 108 4.58 13.74 -2.32
C ILE A 108 3.23 13.12 -1.96
N ALA A 109 2.61 12.39 -2.89
CA ALA A 109 1.31 11.76 -2.64
C ALA A 109 1.33 10.76 -1.47
N ALA A 110 2.47 10.15 -1.17
CA ALA A 110 2.62 9.21 -0.05
C ALA A 110 2.60 9.88 1.33
N GLN A 111 2.68 11.21 1.41
CA GLN A 111 2.66 11.91 2.71
C GLN A 111 1.29 11.77 3.38
N PRO A 112 1.24 11.57 4.73
CA PRO A 112 0.00 11.31 5.45
C PRO A 112 -1.07 12.40 5.33
N GLU A 113 -0.68 13.66 5.17
CA GLU A 113 -1.59 14.81 5.01
C GLU A 113 -2.43 14.75 3.73
N HIS A 114 -2.04 13.92 2.76
CA HIS A 114 -2.78 13.71 1.52
C HIS A 114 -3.76 12.54 1.58
N ALA A 115 -3.81 11.79 2.69
CA ALA A 115 -4.74 10.69 2.85
C ALA A 115 -6.18 11.18 2.97
N LEU A 116 -7.10 10.57 2.20
CA LEU A 116 -8.55 10.81 2.29
C LEU A 116 -9.24 9.93 3.33
N GLU A 117 -8.57 8.85 3.73
CA GLU A 117 -9.11 7.83 4.61
C GLU A 117 -8.10 7.54 5.73
N SER A 118 -8.57 6.93 6.80
CA SER A 118 -7.73 6.55 7.94
C SER A 118 -7.77 5.05 8.20
N LYS A 119 -7.58 4.27 7.15
CA LYS A 119 -7.42 2.82 7.23
C LYS A 119 -6.00 2.48 7.70
N TYR A 120 -5.86 1.33 8.30
CA TYR A 120 -4.57 0.75 8.68
C TYR A 120 -4.61 -0.77 8.53
N PHE A 121 -3.46 -1.39 8.50
CA PHE A 121 -3.41 -2.84 8.42
C PHE A 121 -2.34 -3.41 9.34
N TYR A 122 -2.55 -4.65 9.72
CA TYR A 122 -1.52 -5.48 10.31
C TYR A 122 -0.81 -6.29 9.23
N ASP A 123 0.52 -6.18 9.22
CA ASP A 123 1.39 -7.15 8.56
C ASP A 123 1.49 -8.33 9.51
N PHE A 124 0.84 -9.44 9.17
CA PHE A 124 0.66 -10.57 10.06
C PHE A 124 1.53 -11.74 9.59
N ASP A 125 2.56 -12.07 10.36
CA ASP A 125 3.64 -12.99 10.01
C ASP A 125 3.46 -14.38 10.65
N ALA A 126 2.25 -14.97 10.54
CA ALA A 126 1.97 -16.31 11.06
C ALA A 126 0.92 -17.06 10.22
N GLY A 127 0.71 -18.34 10.53
CA GLY A 127 -0.16 -19.24 9.80
C GLY A 127 -1.66 -18.98 10.01
N ALA A 128 -2.50 -19.75 9.29
CA ALA A 128 -3.94 -19.55 9.25
C ALA A 128 -4.64 -19.77 10.63
N GLU A 129 -4.13 -20.65 11.48
CA GLU A 129 -4.72 -20.88 12.80
C GLU A 129 -4.51 -19.69 13.73
N GLN A 130 -3.27 -19.14 13.77
CA GLN A 130 -3.00 -17.93 14.54
C GLN A 130 -3.76 -16.72 13.98
N LEU A 131 -3.94 -16.65 12.64
CA LEU A 131 -4.74 -15.61 12.03
C LEU A 131 -6.20 -15.63 12.55
N LYS A 132 -6.82 -16.80 12.66
CA LYS A 132 -8.18 -16.92 13.21
C LYS A 132 -8.27 -16.42 14.65
N GLU A 133 -7.29 -16.77 15.48
CA GLU A 133 -7.21 -16.28 16.86
C GLU A 133 -7.02 -14.77 16.90
N PHE A 134 -6.09 -14.23 16.08
CA PHE A 134 -5.87 -12.80 15.97
C PHE A 134 -7.12 -12.01 15.55
N LEU A 135 -7.87 -12.51 14.55
CA LEU A 135 -9.13 -11.91 14.12
C LEU A 135 -10.21 -11.95 15.20
N SER A 136 -10.26 -13.03 15.99
CA SER A 136 -11.15 -13.14 17.14
C SER A 136 -10.82 -12.09 18.21
N ASP A 137 -9.54 -11.88 18.50
CA ASP A 137 -9.09 -10.87 19.46
C ASP A 137 -9.37 -9.45 18.95
N LEU A 138 -9.19 -9.18 17.67
CA LEU A 138 -9.56 -7.89 17.07
C LEU A 138 -11.07 -7.62 17.18
N ALA A 139 -11.91 -8.63 16.90
CA ALA A 139 -13.36 -8.52 17.03
C ALA A 139 -13.77 -8.24 18.49
N LYS A 140 -13.15 -8.91 19.45
CA LYS A 140 -13.37 -8.68 20.88
C LYS A 140 -12.98 -7.25 21.29
N ALA A 141 -11.80 -6.77 20.88
CA ALA A 141 -11.37 -5.40 21.16
C ALA A 141 -12.30 -4.35 20.53
N TYR A 142 -12.85 -4.65 19.34
CA TYR A 142 -13.85 -3.80 18.72
C TYR A 142 -15.12 -3.69 19.55
N GLU A 143 -15.69 -4.81 19.99
CA GLU A 143 -16.90 -4.84 20.83
C GLU A 143 -16.67 -4.15 22.18
N GLU A 144 -15.52 -4.36 22.83
CA GLU A 144 -15.13 -3.65 24.04
C GLU A 144 -15.09 -2.14 23.83
N THR A 145 -14.49 -1.68 22.74
CA THR A 145 -14.41 -0.24 22.42
C THR A 145 -15.79 0.34 22.10
N LYS A 146 -16.66 -0.42 21.42
CA LYS A 146 -18.00 -0.01 21.03
C LYS A 146 -18.90 0.27 22.24
N GLN A 147 -18.73 -0.45 23.34
CA GLN A 147 -19.46 -0.19 24.59
C GLN A 147 -19.28 1.25 25.10
N PHE A 148 -18.10 1.85 24.87
CA PHE A 148 -17.75 3.18 25.32
C PHE A 148 -17.80 4.24 24.20
N ASN A 149 -17.73 3.82 22.93
CA ASN A 149 -17.72 4.69 21.78
C ASN A 149 -18.87 4.39 20.81
N LYS A 150 -20.04 4.99 21.09
CA LYS A 150 -21.25 4.84 20.27
C LYS A 150 -21.14 5.40 18.83
N LYS A 151 -20.02 6.06 18.48
CA LYS A 151 -19.75 6.52 17.11
C LYS A 151 -19.16 5.44 16.21
N LEU A 152 -18.73 4.31 16.78
CA LEU A 152 -18.28 3.18 15.98
C LEU A 152 -19.47 2.57 15.23
N PRO A 153 -19.27 2.11 13.99
CA PRO A 153 -20.27 1.38 13.23
C PRO A 153 -20.81 0.17 13.99
N GLU A 154 -22.03 -0.27 13.62
CA GLU A 154 -22.62 -1.49 14.22
C GLU A 154 -21.80 -2.74 13.91
N GLU A 155 -21.18 -2.80 12.75
CA GLU A 155 -20.45 -3.95 12.25
C GLU A 155 -18.94 -3.68 12.20
N PHE A 156 -18.15 -4.63 12.73
CA PHE A 156 -16.70 -4.62 12.56
C PHE A 156 -16.32 -5.00 11.13
N LYS A 157 -15.75 -4.05 10.38
CA LYS A 157 -15.35 -4.25 8.99
C LYS A 157 -13.85 -4.40 8.87
N PHE A 158 -13.46 -5.53 8.31
CA PHE A 158 -12.08 -5.84 7.98
C PHE A 158 -11.99 -6.64 6.67
N SER A 159 -10.82 -6.71 6.09
CA SER A 159 -10.52 -7.63 5.01
C SER A 159 -9.15 -8.28 5.22
N VAL A 160 -9.00 -9.50 4.74
CA VAL A 160 -7.74 -10.24 4.79
C VAL A 160 -7.24 -10.43 3.36
N ARG A 161 -5.97 -10.12 3.14
CA ARG A 161 -5.29 -10.38 1.88
C ARG A 161 -4.08 -11.28 2.12
N THR A 162 -3.86 -12.23 1.24
CA THR A 162 -2.62 -13.00 1.21
C THR A 162 -1.48 -12.10 0.75
N THR A 163 -0.30 -12.33 1.29
CA THR A 163 0.96 -11.72 0.86
C THR A 163 1.95 -12.83 0.52
N PRO A 164 3.11 -12.55 -0.10
CA PRO A 164 4.09 -13.59 -0.42
C PRO A 164 4.53 -14.43 0.77
N ASN A 165 4.50 -13.87 1.97
CA ASN A 165 4.94 -14.58 3.18
C ASN A 165 3.75 -15.11 3.97
N TYR A 166 2.75 -14.23 4.29
CA TYR A 166 1.61 -14.57 5.15
C TYR A 166 0.36 -13.72 4.81
N TYR A 167 -0.05 -12.78 5.69
CA TYR A 167 -1.30 -12.05 5.52
C TYR A 167 -1.17 -10.56 5.82
N ALA A 168 -2.04 -9.76 5.18
CA ALA A 168 -2.33 -8.39 5.56
C ALA A 168 -3.79 -8.30 6.02
N VAL A 169 -4.02 -7.91 7.27
CA VAL A 169 -5.35 -7.70 7.84
C VAL A 169 -5.66 -6.21 7.82
N ILE A 170 -6.54 -5.79 6.92
CA ILE A 170 -6.92 -4.39 6.70
C ILE A 170 -8.14 -4.06 7.55
N LEU A 171 -8.04 -2.99 8.34
CA LEU A 171 -9.10 -2.47 9.19
C LEU A 171 -9.63 -1.15 8.62
N GLU A 172 -10.96 -1.06 8.48
CA GLU A 172 -11.63 0.13 7.97
C GLU A 172 -11.99 1.14 9.08
N GLN A 173 -12.01 0.69 10.34
CA GLN A 173 -12.35 1.51 11.50
C GLN A 173 -11.19 1.58 12.48
N ARG A 174 -11.03 2.77 13.08
CA ARG A 174 -10.10 2.97 14.19
C ARG A 174 -10.81 2.72 15.51
N PHE A 175 -10.23 1.87 16.34
CA PHE A 175 -10.71 1.57 17.71
C PHE A 175 -9.52 1.31 18.64
N LYS A 176 -9.78 1.09 19.93
CA LYS A 176 -8.72 0.85 20.90
C LYS A 176 -8.26 -0.61 20.83
N ILE A 177 -6.98 -0.83 20.56
CA ILE A 177 -6.38 -2.15 20.28
C ILE A 177 -5.10 -2.42 21.08
N ASP A 178 -4.81 -1.60 22.10
CA ASP A 178 -3.53 -1.66 22.84
C ASP A 178 -3.18 -3.05 23.37
N TRP A 179 -4.17 -3.80 23.88
CA TRP A 179 -3.93 -5.14 24.40
C TRP A 179 -3.74 -6.20 23.29
N VAL A 180 -4.35 -5.98 22.12
CA VAL A 180 -4.13 -6.84 20.94
C VAL A 180 -2.73 -6.61 20.42
N ASP A 181 -2.31 -5.35 20.29
CA ASP A 181 -0.96 -5.00 19.88
C ASP A 181 0.09 -5.63 20.80
N GLU A 182 -0.11 -5.57 22.12
CA GLU A 182 0.83 -6.19 23.07
C GLU A 182 0.84 -7.72 23.00
N LYS A 183 -0.33 -8.37 22.88
CA LYS A 183 -0.42 -9.83 22.76
C LYS A 183 0.27 -10.35 21.51
N TRP A 184 0.14 -9.64 20.38
CA TRP A 184 0.52 -10.11 19.06
C TRP A 184 1.79 -9.43 18.51
N LYS A 185 2.50 -8.64 19.30
CA LYS A 185 3.65 -7.81 18.88
C LYS A 185 4.75 -8.53 18.11
N GLU A 186 4.96 -9.84 18.36
CA GLU A 186 5.97 -10.65 17.68
C GLU A 186 5.50 -11.15 16.28
N LEU A 187 4.19 -11.19 16.05
CA LEU A 187 3.58 -11.77 14.85
C LEU A 187 2.77 -10.77 14.02
N ALA A 188 2.41 -9.64 14.60
CA ALA A 188 1.55 -8.64 13.96
C ALA A 188 2.14 -7.24 14.11
N THR A 189 2.46 -6.61 12.99
CA THR A 189 2.97 -5.23 12.97
C THR A 189 1.91 -4.29 12.43
N LEU A 190 1.41 -3.37 13.27
CA LEU A 190 0.46 -2.34 12.86
C LEU A 190 1.14 -1.30 11.97
N LYS A 191 0.59 -1.09 10.80
CA LYS A 191 1.02 -0.07 9.82
C LYS A 191 -0.11 0.91 9.53
N LYS A 192 0.18 2.19 9.74
CA LYS A 192 -0.74 3.31 9.48
C LYS A 192 -0.33 4.00 8.20
N ASP A 193 -1.28 4.29 7.33
CA ASP A 193 -1.06 5.01 6.06
C ASP A 193 0.15 4.48 5.26
N ALA A 194 0.23 3.18 5.09
CA ALA A 194 1.33 2.48 4.45
C ALA A 194 0.91 1.88 3.09
N LEU A 195 1.89 1.32 2.40
CA LEU A 195 1.65 0.52 1.18
C LEU A 195 1.50 -0.95 1.60
N TYR A 196 0.47 -1.63 1.10
CA TYR A 196 0.33 -3.08 1.23
C TYR A 196 0.75 -3.79 -0.06
N CYS A 197 1.19 -5.04 0.03
CA CYS A 197 1.53 -5.86 -1.12
C CYS A 197 0.24 -6.36 -1.79
N ALA A 198 -0.07 -5.83 -2.98
CA ALA A 198 -1.28 -6.15 -3.72
C ALA A 198 -1.08 -7.32 -4.70
N ALA A 199 0.12 -7.52 -5.22
CA ALA A 199 0.49 -8.62 -6.10
C ALA A 199 1.99 -8.89 -6.04
N TRP A 200 2.40 -10.07 -6.53
CA TRP A 200 3.80 -10.46 -6.70
C TRP A 200 3.99 -11.34 -7.92
N TYR A 201 5.21 -11.42 -8.41
CA TYR A 201 5.57 -12.17 -9.60
C TYR A 201 6.97 -12.76 -9.46
N LEU A 202 7.12 -14.04 -9.84
CA LEU A 202 8.41 -14.71 -10.01
C LEU A 202 8.67 -14.85 -11.52
N ASN A 203 9.79 -14.31 -11.99
CA ASN A 203 10.16 -14.37 -13.40
C ASN A 203 10.87 -15.70 -13.71
N GLU A 204 10.14 -16.64 -14.29
CA GLU A 204 10.61 -17.98 -14.63
C GLU A 204 11.52 -18.04 -15.88
#